data_a1be6f43f16bfb6a6dcd0fbc431dd625
#
_entry.id   a1be6f43f16bfb6a6dcd0fbc431dd625
#
_cell.length_a   1.000
_cell.length_b   1.000
_cell.length_c   1.000
_cell.angle_alpha   90.00
_cell.angle_beta   90.00
_cell.angle_gamma   90.00
#
_symmetry.space_group_name_H-M   'P 1'
#
loop_
_entity.id
_entity.type
_entity.pdbx_description
1 polymer ?
#
loop_
_entity_poly.entity_id
_entity_poly.type
_entity_poly.pdbx_seq_one_letter_code
_entity_poly.pdbx_strand_id
1 'polypeptide(L)'
;MRARRFTEKPSLCFALMGCVFAVLLGGCGEEPKSPATYSEAATTRPADAELAQVYDNSCKLCHANPAAGAPLTGDKKAWEPRVMQGADTLLDHAINGYNGMPPMGMCMQCSQEQFLALIAFMSGQHIQQ
;
A
#
# COMPACT_ATOMS: atom_id res chain seq x y z
N MET A 1 -41.27 41.01 59.09
CA MET A 1 -41.17 40.61 57.69
C MET A 1 -40.51 39.24 57.64
N ARG A 2 -41.28 38.17 57.25
CA ARG A 2 -40.83 36.78 57.30
C ARG A 2 -40.31 36.37 55.93
N ALA A 3 -39.05 36.05 55.78
CA ALA A 3 -38.47 35.46 54.59
C ALA A 3 -38.77 33.93 54.57
N ARG A 4 -39.46 33.45 53.55
CA ARG A 4 -39.75 32.04 53.33
C ARG A 4 -38.52 31.43 52.62
N ARG A 5 -37.90 30.42 53.25
CA ARG A 5 -36.94 29.52 52.61
C ARG A 5 -37.63 28.56 51.70
N PHE A 6 -37.39 28.64 50.41
CA PHE A 6 -37.75 27.61 49.43
C PHE A 6 -36.64 26.56 49.45
N THR A 7 -36.99 25.39 49.93
CA THR A 7 -36.13 24.20 49.81
C THR A 7 -36.50 23.49 48.52
N GLU A 8 -35.76 23.72 47.47
CA GLU A 8 -35.84 22.88 46.25
C GLU A 8 -35.09 21.57 46.46
N LYS A 9 -35.82 20.48 46.31
CA LYS A 9 -35.26 19.12 46.27
C LYS A 9 -34.66 18.89 44.90
N PRO A 10 -33.41 18.42 44.75
CA PRO A 10 -32.87 18.03 43.45
C PRO A 10 -33.58 16.76 42.96
N SER A 11 -34.17 16.89 41.77
CA SER A 11 -34.88 15.82 41.07
C SER A 11 -33.88 14.73 40.61
N LEU A 12 -34.09 13.53 41.14
CA LEU A 12 -33.25 12.33 40.96
C LEU A 12 -33.45 11.66 39.57
N CYS A 13 -33.81 12.39 38.55
CA CYS A 13 -34.17 11.84 37.23
C CYS A 13 -33.14 12.06 36.12
N PHE A 14 -31.97 12.68 36.40
CA PHE A 14 -30.97 12.95 35.34
C PHE A 14 -29.80 11.95 35.28
N ALA A 15 -29.82 10.91 36.11
CA ALA A 15 -28.65 9.98 36.22
C ALA A 15 -28.74 8.71 35.33
N LEU A 16 -29.78 8.52 34.52
CA LEU A 16 -29.97 7.24 33.76
C LEU A 16 -29.94 7.41 32.24
N MET A 17 -29.65 8.57 31.68
CA MET A 17 -29.64 8.78 30.23
C MET A 17 -28.24 9.01 29.61
N GLY A 18 -27.16 8.79 30.36
CA GLY A 18 -25.78 9.05 29.93
C GLY A 18 -25.00 7.83 29.46
N CYS A 19 -25.50 6.60 29.58
CA CYS A 19 -24.71 5.38 29.36
C CYS A 19 -24.97 4.59 28.05
N VAL A 20 -25.82 5.06 27.15
CA VAL A 20 -26.20 4.28 25.93
C VAL A 20 -25.52 4.79 24.62
N PHE A 21 -24.72 5.84 24.68
CA PHE A 21 -24.16 6.45 23.45
C PHE A 21 -22.66 6.18 23.19
N ALA A 22 -22.04 5.24 23.91
CA ALA A 22 -20.59 5.00 23.86
C ALA A 22 -20.15 3.72 23.13
N VAL A 23 -20.97 3.06 22.30
CA VAL A 23 -20.64 1.72 21.75
C VAL A 23 -20.70 1.62 20.22
N LEU A 24 -20.76 2.70 19.47
CA LEU A 24 -20.83 2.61 17.98
C LEU A 24 -19.70 3.36 17.23
N LEU A 25 -18.50 3.47 17.78
CA LEU A 25 -17.32 3.99 17.06
C LEU A 25 -16.20 2.93 16.97
N GLY A 26 -16.58 1.68 16.77
CA GLY A 26 -15.69 0.65 16.27
C GLY A 26 -15.58 0.76 14.75
N GLY A 27 -15.12 1.89 14.22
CA GLY A 27 -14.69 2.00 12.84
C GLY A 27 -13.39 1.20 12.72
N CYS A 28 -13.39 0.04 12.05
CA CYS A 28 -12.20 -0.56 11.48
C CYS A 28 -11.66 0.42 10.44
N GLY A 29 -10.93 1.42 10.88
CA GLY A 29 -10.05 2.20 10.03
C GLY A 29 -8.90 1.28 9.66
N GLU A 30 -8.87 0.81 8.42
CA GLU A 30 -7.67 0.25 7.82
C GLU A 30 -6.60 1.35 7.91
N GLU A 31 -5.62 1.17 8.79
CA GLU A 31 -4.48 2.10 8.87
C GLU A 31 -3.86 2.20 7.48
N PRO A 32 -3.59 3.40 6.96
CA PRO A 32 -2.88 3.55 5.70
C PRO A 32 -1.53 2.83 5.86
N LYS A 33 -1.39 1.71 5.16
CA LYS A 33 -0.17 0.90 5.20
C LYS A 33 1.01 1.82 4.85
N SER A 34 1.92 1.97 5.79
CA SER A 34 3.14 2.77 5.62
C SER A 34 3.84 2.37 4.31
N PRO A 35 4.52 3.28 3.62
CA PRO A 35 5.33 2.94 2.45
C PRO A 35 6.21 1.73 2.75
N ALA A 36 6.37 0.82 1.77
CA ALA A 36 7.19 -0.36 1.94
C ALA A 36 8.60 0.04 2.40
N THR A 37 9.06 -0.61 3.46
CA THR A 37 10.41 -0.41 3.96
C THR A 37 11.42 -1.18 3.11
N TYR A 38 12.67 -0.79 3.15
CA TYR A 38 13.76 -1.54 2.53
C TYR A 38 13.74 -3.02 2.95
N SER A 39 13.51 -3.31 4.23
CA SER A 39 13.45 -4.67 4.76
C SER A 39 12.33 -5.50 4.12
N GLU A 40 11.15 -4.92 3.93
CA GLU A 40 10.03 -5.61 3.27
C GLU A 40 10.32 -5.85 1.79
N ALA A 41 10.80 -4.84 1.06
CA ALA A 41 11.17 -4.98 -0.34
C ALA A 41 12.27 -6.03 -0.56
N ALA A 42 13.25 -6.11 0.36
CA ALA A 42 14.37 -7.04 0.27
C ALA A 42 13.96 -8.50 0.53
N THR A 43 12.91 -8.75 1.32
CA THR A 43 12.47 -10.09 1.71
C THR A 43 11.27 -10.61 0.92
N THR A 44 10.46 -9.71 0.34
CA THR A 44 9.26 -10.08 -0.42
C THR A 44 9.63 -10.71 -1.77
N ARG A 45 8.94 -11.79 -2.13
CA ARG A 45 9.13 -12.54 -3.39
C ARG A 45 7.80 -12.97 -3.98
N PRO A 46 7.71 -13.15 -5.32
CA PRO A 46 6.60 -13.84 -5.95
C PRO A 46 6.36 -15.22 -5.36
N ALA A 47 5.10 -15.67 -5.32
CA ALA A 47 4.74 -17.02 -4.84
C ALA A 47 5.13 -18.11 -5.85
N ASP A 48 5.11 -17.80 -7.14
CA ASP A 48 5.58 -18.67 -8.19
C ASP A 48 7.12 -18.77 -8.16
N ALA A 49 7.66 -19.97 -8.13
CA ALA A 49 9.09 -20.21 -7.94
C ALA A 49 9.95 -19.76 -9.13
N GLU A 50 9.45 -19.91 -10.36
CA GLU A 50 10.15 -19.47 -11.57
C GLU A 50 10.18 -17.93 -11.61
N LEU A 51 9.05 -17.29 -11.37
CA LEU A 51 8.95 -15.83 -11.32
C LEU A 51 9.79 -15.24 -10.18
N ALA A 52 9.87 -15.92 -9.03
CA ALA A 52 10.71 -15.53 -7.92
C ALA A 52 12.21 -15.56 -8.28
N GLN A 53 12.63 -16.58 -9.02
CA GLN A 53 14.02 -16.69 -9.50
C GLN A 53 14.35 -15.57 -10.50
N VAL A 54 13.42 -15.29 -11.43
CA VAL A 54 13.57 -14.17 -12.37
C VAL A 54 13.66 -12.84 -11.61
N TYR A 55 12.75 -12.61 -10.66
CA TYR A 55 12.75 -11.40 -9.83
C TYR A 55 14.07 -11.21 -9.08
N ASP A 56 14.58 -12.25 -8.40
CA ASP A 56 15.80 -12.19 -7.61
C ASP A 56 17.05 -11.86 -8.46
N ASN A 57 17.09 -12.34 -9.71
CA ASN A 57 18.23 -12.17 -10.61
C ASN A 57 18.18 -10.89 -11.45
N SER A 58 17.07 -10.16 -11.45
CA SER A 58 16.88 -8.97 -12.28
C SER A 58 16.25 -7.81 -11.50
N CYS A 59 14.94 -7.73 -11.44
CA CYS A 59 14.18 -6.57 -10.93
C CYS A 59 14.57 -6.18 -9.51
N LYS A 60 14.80 -7.17 -8.64
CA LYS A 60 15.14 -6.97 -7.23
C LYS A 60 16.41 -6.16 -7.02
N LEU A 61 17.38 -6.24 -7.94
CA LEU A 61 18.65 -5.53 -7.81
C LEU A 61 18.45 -4.01 -7.63
N CYS A 62 17.42 -3.48 -8.27
CA CYS A 62 17.06 -2.05 -8.16
C CYS A 62 15.81 -1.84 -7.31
N HIS A 63 14.74 -2.65 -7.50
CA HIS A 63 13.45 -2.44 -6.84
C HIS A 63 13.39 -2.94 -5.39
N ALA A 64 14.46 -3.51 -4.86
CA ALA A 64 14.66 -3.75 -3.43
C ALA A 64 15.80 -2.92 -2.84
N ASN A 65 16.39 -2.00 -3.62
CA ASN A 65 17.52 -1.17 -3.19
C ASN A 65 17.13 0.32 -3.22
N PRO A 66 16.94 0.98 -2.07
CA PRO A 66 16.56 2.40 -2.03
C PRO A 66 17.61 3.34 -2.66
N ALA A 67 18.88 2.93 -2.73
CA ALA A 67 19.94 3.73 -3.36
C ALA A 67 19.84 3.72 -4.90
N ALA A 68 19.10 2.79 -5.50
CA ALA A 68 18.90 2.73 -6.94
C ALA A 68 17.92 3.80 -7.48
N GLY A 69 17.15 4.47 -6.61
CA GLY A 69 16.17 5.46 -7.01
C GLY A 69 14.93 4.89 -7.72
N ALA A 70 14.82 3.56 -7.82
CA ALA A 70 13.66 2.87 -8.35
C ALA A 70 12.53 2.81 -7.30
N PRO A 71 11.24 2.75 -7.69
CA PRO A 71 10.16 2.51 -6.75
C PRO A 71 10.35 1.15 -6.08
N LEU A 72 10.33 1.10 -4.74
CA LEU A 72 10.53 -0.15 -4.02
C LEU A 72 9.36 -1.11 -4.22
N THR A 73 9.67 -2.40 -4.25
CA THR A 73 8.65 -3.46 -4.26
C THR A 73 7.74 -3.32 -3.06
N GLY A 74 6.43 -3.27 -3.30
CA GLY A 74 5.39 -3.10 -2.29
C GLY A 74 5.09 -1.64 -1.91
N ASP A 75 5.86 -0.67 -2.36
CA ASP A 75 5.56 0.76 -2.15
C ASP A 75 4.46 1.23 -3.10
N LYS A 76 3.22 0.93 -2.72
CA LYS A 76 2.03 1.28 -3.52
C LYS A 76 1.96 2.76 -3.88
N LYS A 77 2.40 3.65 -2.98
CA LYS A 77 2.36 5.09 -3.22
C LYS A 77 3.34 5.52 -4.30
N ALA A 78 4.55 4.97 -4.29
CA ALA A 78 5.54 5.24 -5.33
C ALA A 78 5.13 4.60 -6.68
N TRP A 79 4.44 3.46 -6.66
CA TRP A 79 3.97 2.78 -7.85
C TRP A 79 2.71 3.39 -8.47
N GLU A 80 1.81 3.96 -7.67
CA GLU A 80 0.51 4.48 -8.12
C GLU A 80 0.58 5.35 -9.39
N PRO A 81 1.41 6.43 -9.48
CA PRO A 81 1.47 7.27 -10.67
C PRO A 81 2.01 6.54 -11.91
N ARG A 82 2.66 5.40 -11.74
CA ARG A 82 3.15 4.53 -12.81
C ARG A 82 2.04 3.61 -13.30
N VAL A 83 1.37 2.95 -12.38
CA VAL A 83 0.25 2.04 -12.68
C VAL A 83 -0.91 2.77 -13.37
N MET A 84 -1.15 4.02 -13.01
CA MET A 84 -2.15 4.88 -13.67
C MET A 84 -1.86 5.14 -15.16
N GLN A 85 -0.65 4.90 -15.65
CA GLN A 85 -0.30 5.02 -17.06
C GLN A 85 -0.77 3.81 -17.90
N GLY A 86 -1.23 2.74 -17.24
CA GLY A 86 -1.74 1.52 -17.87
C GLY A 86 -0.66 0.48 -18.16
N ALA A 87 -1.13 -0.76 -18.40
CA ALA A 87 -0.29 -1.94 -18.60
C ALA A 87 0.67 -1.80 -19.79
N ASP A 88 0.17 -1.33 -20.91
CA ASP A 88 0.96 -1.18 -22.14
C ASP A 88 2.14 -0.23 -21.96
N THR A 89 1.92 0.91 -21.29
CA THR A 89 2.98 1.88 -21.01
C THR A 89 4.02 1.31 -20.05
N LEU A 90 3.59 0.60 -19.00
CA LEU A 90 4.52 -0.04 -18.06
C LEU A 90 5.34 -1.14 -18.74
N LEU A 91 4.71 -1.92 -19.61
CA LEU A 91 5.38 -2.96 -20.39
C LEU A 91 6.40 -2.34 -21.35
N ASP A 92 6.02 -1.27 -22.06
CA ASP A 92 6.93 -0.53 -22.96
C ASP A 92 8.14 0.01 -22.20
N HIS A 93 7.93 0.60 -21.03
CA HIS A 93 9.01 1.07 -20.16
C HIS A 93 9.94 -0.05 -19.68
N ALA A 94 9.40 -1.24 -19.41
CA ALA A 94 10.19 -2.38 -18.99
C ALA A 94 11.03 -2.95 -20.17
N ILE A 95 10.46 -3.00 -21.37
CA ILE A 95 11.12 -3.56 -22.56
C ILE A 95 12.18 -2.57 -23.10
N ASN A 96 11.84 -1.31 -23.27
CA ASN A 96 12.70 -0.32 -23.90
C ASN A 96 13.61 0.40 -22.91
N GLY A 97 13.36 0.24 -21.62
CA GLY A 97 14.01 1.02 -20.56
C GLY A 97 13.30 2.36 -20.32
N TYR A 98 13.41 2.88 -19.09
CA TYR A 98 12.78 4.15 -18.72
C TYR A 98 13.57 4.85 -17.61
N ASN A 99 13.96 6.10 -17.83
CA ASN A 99 14.84 6.84 -16.92
C ASN A 99 16.12 6.05 -16.60
N GLY A 100 16.32 5.67 -15.31
CA GLY A 100 17.45 4.86 -14.89
C GLY A 100 17.26 3.34 -15.02
N MET A 101 16.08 2.87 -15.45
CA MET A 101 15.83 1.45 -15.68
C MET A 101 16.40 1.03 -17.04
N PRO A 102 17.27 0.00 -17.08
CA PRO A 102 17.81 -0.49 -18.34
C PRO A 102 16.75 -1.23 -19.17
N PRO A 103 16.94 -1.33 -20.49
CA PRO A 103 16.08 -2.15 -21.35
C PRO A 103 15.97 -3.58 -20.84
N MET A 104 14.78 -4.15 -20.96
CA MET A 104 14.43 -5.50 -20.47
C MET A 104 14.57 -5.67 -18.95
N GLY A 105 14.83 -4.61 -18.17
CA GLY A 105 15.05 -4.69 -16.72
C GLY A 105 16.13 -5.70 -16.32
N MET A 106 17.13 -5.92 -17.18
CA MET A 106 18.18 -6.96 -17.07
C MET A 106 17.64 -8.41 -17.19
N CYS A 107 16.41 -8.62 -17.65
CA CYS A 107 15.85 -9.94 -17.93
C CYS A 107 15.65 -10.15 -19.43
N MET A 108 16.70 -10.40 -20.16
CA MET A 108 16.68 -10.51 -21.63
C MET A 108 15.83 -11.68 -22.15
N GLN A 109 15.56 -12.68 -21.30
CA GLN A 109 14.76 -13.88 -21.65
C GLN A 109 13.29 -13.77 -21.19
N CYS A 110 12.90 -12.71 -20.48
CA CYS A 110 11.55 -12.57 -19.96
C CYS A 110 10.53 -12.38 -21.08
N SER A 111 9.40 -13.06 -20.93
CA SER A 111 8.23 -12.81 -21.77
C SER A 111 7.47 -11.55 -21.31
N GLN A 112 6.57 -11.04 -22.14
CA GLN A 112 5.69 -9.93 -21.80
C GLN A 112 4.81 -10.25 -20.60
N GLU A 113 4.29 -11.48 -20.52
CA GLU A 113 3.48 -11.97 -19.42
C GLU A 113 4.28 -11.98 -18.10
N GLN A 114 5.54 -12.39 -18.15
CA GLN A 114 6.42 -12.37 -16.97
C GLN A 114 6.71 -10.92 -16.54
N PHE A 115 6.92 -9.98 -17.46
CA PHE A 115 7.05 -8.56 -17.09
C PHE A 115 5.80 -8.01 -16.43
N LEU A 116 4.62 -8.27 -16.99
CA LEU A 116 3.35 -7.81 -16.39
C LEU A 116 3.12 -8.42 -15.00
N ALA A 117 3.41 -9.72 -14.84
CA ALA A 117 3.31 -10.39 -13.55
C ALA A 117 4.29 -9.80 -12.51
N LEU A 118 5.51 -9.50 -12.91
CA LEU A 118 6.51 -8.86 -12.04
C LEU A 118 6.14 -7.42 -11.69
N ILE A 119 5.61 -6.64 -12.62
CA ILE A 119 5.11 -5.29 -12.37
C ILE A 119 3.93 -5.33 -11.39
N ALA A 120 2.97 -6.24 -11.59
CA ALA A 120 1.85 -6.43 -10.68
C ALA A 120 2.31 -6.82 -9.27
N PHE A 121 3.26 -7.74 -9.18
CA PHE A 121 3.89 -8.15 -7.93
C PHE A 121 4.58 -6.97 -7.22
N MET A 122 5.47 -6.25 -7.91
CA MET A 122 6.23 -5.14 -7.31
C MET A 122 5.36 -3.97 -6.91
N SER A 123 4.35 -3.64 -7.72
CA SER A 123 3.41 -2.55 -7.40
C SER A 123 2.42 -2.91 -6.30
N GLY A 124 2.20 -4.20 -6.05
CA GLY A 124 1.13 -4.69 -5.18
C GLY A 124 -0.26 -4.29 -5.68
N GLN A 125 -0.41 -4.07 -6.97
CA GLN A 125 -1.64 -3.61 -7.62
C GLN A 125 -1.99 -4.54 -8.79
N HIS A 126 -3.28 -4.64 -9.07
CA HIS A 126 -3.76 -5.36 -10.24
C HIS A 126 -3.49 -4.52 -11.50
N ILE A 127 -2.70 -5.04 -12.42
CA ILE A 127 -2.43 -4.41 -13.71
C ILE A 127 -3.46 -4.92 -14.70
N GLN A 128 -4.39 -4.04 -15.10
CA GLN A 128 -5.40 -4.38 -16.11
C GLN A 128 -4.77 -4.25 -17.51
N GLN A 129 -4.97 -5.28 -18.32
CA GLN A 129 -4.68 -5.29 -19.75
C GLN A 129 -5.82 -4.69 -20.54
#